data_df94f07356f5d4482e97b7c3f81b9929
#
_entry.id   df94f07356f5d4482e97b7c3f81b9929
#
_cell.length_a   1.000
_cell.length_b   1.000
_cell.length_c   1.000
_cell.angle_alpha   90.00
_cell.angle_beta   90.00
_cell.angle_gamma   90.00
#
_symmetry.space_group_name_H-M   'P 1'
#
loop_
_entity.id
_entity.type
_entity.pdbx_description
1 polymer ?
#
loop_
_entity_poly.entity_id
_entity_poly.type
_entity_poly.pdbx_seq_one_letter_code
_entity_poly.pdbx_strand_id
1 'polypeptide(L)'
;GDCLSKVSDEELAERNAPHLASKMCEKGLRYDLTVPFARYVVMHRDELQLPFKRYQIQPVWRADRPQKGRYREFYQCDADVVGSDSLLNEVELMQIVDTVFSRFGIRVQIKINNRKILTGIAEVIGAADKIVDITVAIDKLDKIGIDNVNEELRQDGLSDAQIEKLQPIISLTGSNDEKLNTIAGVLAESETGLKGVEETRYILETLKTIGLNNEIQLDLTLARG
;
A
#
# COMPACT_ATOMS: atom_id res chain seq x y z
N GLY A 1 23.33 25.64 20.80
CA GLY A 1 24.34 25.93 19.80
C GLY A 1 23.86 26.95 18.80
N ASP A 2 24.75 27.74 18.27
CA ASP A 2 24.44 28.76 17.28
C ASP A 2 24.19 28.09 15.92
N CYS A 3 22.94 27.73 15.62
CA CYS A 3 22.57 27.12 14.34
C CYS A 3 22.63 28.12 13.18
N LEU A 4 22.63 29.44 13.42
CA LEU A 4 22.72 30.45 12.38
C LEU A 4 24.11 30.56 11.80
N SER A 5 25.16 30.22 12.57
CA SER A 5 26.55 30.25 12.07
C SER A 5 26.83 29.24 10.93
N LYS A 6 25.93 28.30 10.69
CA LYS A 6 26.03 27.30 9.64
C LYS A 6 25.39 27.73 8.29
N VAL A 7 24.82 28.93 8.24
CA VAL A 7 24.04 29.43 7.10
C VAL A 7 24.52 30.82 6.76
N SER A 8 24.71 31.10 5.46
CA SER A 8 25.11 32.44 4.99
C SER A 8 23.90 33.39 4.89
N ASP A 9 24.17 34.70 4.84
CA ASP A 9 23.11 35.71 4.68
C ASP A 9 22.37 35.54 3.32
N GLU A 10 23.06 35.10 2.29
CA GLU A 10 22.46 34.81 0.98
C GLU A 10 21.48 33.65 1.07
N GLU A 11 21.84 32.54 1.74
CA GLU A 11 20.98 31.41 1.93
C GLU A 11 19.73 31.75 2.78
N LEU A 12 19.90 32.61 3.78
CA LEU A 12 18.76 33.12 4.56
C LEU A 12 17.85 34.00 3.69
N ALA A 13 18.41 34.78 2.79
CA ALA A 13 17.63 35.62 1.88
C ALA A 13 16.82 34.83 0.84
N GLU A 14 17.30 33.65 0.44
CA GLU A 14 16.60 32.74 -0.46
C GLU A 14 15.31 32.16 0.15
N ARG A 15 15.16 32.16 1.48
CA ARG A 15 14.01 31.61 2.23
C ARG A 15 13.65 30.17 1.85
N ASN A 16 14.64 29.38 1.44
CA ASN A 16 14.47 27.96 1.14
C ASN A 16 14.42 27.14 2.45
N ALA A 17 13.24 27.00 3.03
CA ALA A 17 13.05 26.37 4.33
C ALA A 17 13.60 24.91 4.41
N PRO A 18 13.42 24.02 3.41
CA PRO A 18 14.02 22.68 3.45
C PRO A 18 15.55 22.70 3.48
N HIS A 19 16.17 23.57 2.70
CA HIS A 19 17.63 23.73 2.68
C HIS A 19 18.15 24.26 4.02
N LEU A 20 17.53 25.32 4.54
CA LEU A 20 17.88 25.91 5.83
C LEU A 20 17.72 24.89 6.97
N ALA A 21 16.60 24.15 7.01
CA ALA A 21 16.36 23.14 8.03
C ALA A 21 17.45 22.07 8.06
N SER A 22 17.93 21.59 6.89
CA SER A 22 18.97 20.57 6.82
C SER A 22 20.32 21.05 7.38
N LYS A 23 20.63 22.34 7.28
CA LYS A 23 21.86 22.94 7.83
C LYS A 23 21.75 23.32 9.30
N MET A 24 20.59 23.88 9.69
CA MET A 24 20.37 24.40 11.03
C MET A 24 20.01 23.33 12.06
N CYS A 25 19.38 22.24 11.65
CA CYS A 25 18.90 21.18 12.52
C CYS A 25 19.80 19.94 12.42
N GLU A 26 20.46 19.58 13.51
CA GLU A 26 21.26 18.36 13.59
C GLU A 26 20.38 17.11 13.73
N LYS A 27 19.18 17.27 14.25
CA LYS A 27 18.20 16.20 14.50
C LYS A 27 16.81 16.70 14.16
N GLY A 28 16.01 15.82 13.61
CA GLY A 28 14.58 16.02 13.36
C GLY A 28 13.73 14.96 14.01
N LEU A 29 12.45 15.27 14.21
CA LEU A 29 11.47 14.29 14.62
C LEU A 29 11.24 13.29 13.48
N ARG A 30 11.13 12.01 13.81
CA ARG A 30 10.93 10.97 12.80
C ARG A 30 9.52 11.04 12.20
N TYR A 31 9.44 10.95 10.89
CA TYR A 31 8.18 10.96 10.15
C TYR A 31 7.49 9.58 10.16
N ASP A 32 8.28 8.50 10.11
CA ASP A 32 7.85 7.11 10.11
C ASP A 32 8.89 6.22 10.83
N LEU A 33 8.62 4.92 10.88
CA LEU A 33 9.55 3.91 11.40
C LEU A 33 10.24 3.10 10.30
N THR A 34 9.74 3.18 9.06
CA THR A 34 10.24 2.40 7.91
C THR A 34 11.59 2.91 7.43
N VAL A 35 11.74 4.23 7.22
CA VAL A 35 13.01 4.82 6.73
C VAL A 35 14.15 4.63 7.74
N PRO A 36 13.96 4.90 9.05
CA PRO A 36 14.98 4.58 10.05
C PRO A 36 15.33 3.10 10.10
N PHE A 37 14.36 2.20 9.92
CA PHE A 37 14.59 0.78 9.87
C PHE A 37 15.40 0.35 8.64
N ALA A 38 15.05 0.84 7.46
CA ALA A 38 15.82 0.57 6.24
C ALA A 38 17.28 1.02 6.40
N ARG A 39 17.51 2.19 6.99
CA ARG A 39 18.86 2.65 7.32
C ARG A 39 19.58 1.73 8.29
N TYR A 40 18.90 1.26 9.33
CA TYR A 40 19.45 0.31 10.30
C TYR A 40 19.89 -0.98 9.61
N VAL A 41 19.04 -1.55 8.76
CA VAL A 41 19.34 -2.78 8.01
C VAL A 41 20.58 -2.60 7.12
N VAL A 42 20.70 -1.47 6.41
CA VAL A 42 21.86 -1.20 5.58
C VAL A 42 23.15 -1.06 6.41
N MET A 43 23.08 -0.36 7.54
CA MET A 43 24.26 -0.13 8.41
C MET A 43 24.73 -1.39 9.12
N HIS A 44 23.82 -2.33 9.42
CA HIS A 44 24.13 -3.56 10.18
C HIS A 44 23.97 -4.83 9.33
N ARG A 45 24.00 -4.69 8.00
CA ARG A 45 23.70 -5.77 7.05
C ARG A 45 24.55 -7.03 7.29
N ASP A 46 25.81 -6.85 7.67
CA ASP A 46 26.77 -7.96 7.90
C ASP A 46 26.61 -8.60 9.30
N GLU A 47 25.83 -7.97 10.19
CA GLU A 47 25.52 -8.44 11.54
C GLU A 47 24.16 -9.11 11.63
N LEU A 48 23.25 -8.84 10.66
CA LEU A 48 21.88 -9.32 10.67
C LEU A 48 21.78 -10.72 10.04
N GLN A 49 21.11 -11.62 10.76
CA GLN A 49 20.73 -12.92 10.21
C GLN A 49 19.42 -12.80 9.45
N LEU A 50 19.41 -13.18 8.17
CA LEU A 50 18.22 -13.16 7.32
C LEU A 50 17.51 -14.51 7.31
N PRO A 51 16.17 -14.55 7.18
CA PRO A 51 15.27 -13.41 7.19
C PRO A 51 15.20 -12.73 8.56
N PHE A 52 15.28 -11.40 8.56
CA PHE A 52 15.19 -10.60 9.78
C PHE A 52 13.78 -10.07 9.99
N LYS A 53 13.18 -10.39 11.14
CA LYS A 53 11.83 -9.97 11.53
C LYS A 53 11.92 -9.04 12.72
N ARG A 54 11.19 -7.92 12.66
CA ARG A 54 11.12 -6.99 13.78
C ARG A 54 9.72 -6.43 13.94
N TYR A 55 9.40 -5.94 15.12
CA TYR A 55 8.30 -5.00 15.32
C TYR A 55 8.81 -3.77 16.08
N GLN A 56 8.13 -2.65 15.90
CA GLN A 56 8.45 -1.41 16.57
C GLN A 56 7.17 -0.61 16.83
N ILE A 57 7.02 -0.14 18.09
CA ILE A 57 5.87 0.66 18.51
C ILE A 57 6.42 1.95 19.10
N GLN A 58 6.30 3.05 18.37
CA GLN A 58 6.85 4.35 18.78
C GLN A 58 6.05 5.53 18.20
N PRO A 59 6.17 6.73 18.81
CA PRO A 59 5.58 7.92 18.25
C PRO A 59 6.33 8.39 17.00
N VAL A 60 5.56 8.94 16.07
CA VAL A 60 6.02 9.60 14.84
C VAL A 60 5.34 10.96 14.69
N TRP A 61 5.93 11.86 13.92
CA TRP A 61 5.48 13.24 13.77
C TRP A 61 5.34 13.62 12.31
N ARG A 62 4.17 14.19 11.97
CA ARG A 62 3.87 14.65 10.61
C ARG A 62 3.31 16.07 10.65
N ALA A 63 3.74 16.92 9.73
CA ALA A 63 3.28 18.30 9.63
C ALA A 63 1.92 18.44 8.92
N ASP A 64 1.16 17.36 8.79
CA ASP A 64 -0.14 17.34 8.16
C ASP A 64 -1.12 18.31 8.83
N ARG A 65 -2.07 18.83 8.06
CA ARG A 65 -3.15 19.66 8.62
C ARG A 65 -4.00 18.79 9.55
N PRO A 66 -4.12 19.16 10.85
CA PRO A 66 -4.91 18.40 11.80
C PRO A 66 -6.38 18.33 11.37
N GLN A 67 -6.96 17.13 11.43
CA GLN A 67 -8.39 16.89 11.21
C GLN A 67 -8.81 15.64 11.95
N LYS A 68 -10.11 15.31 11.98
CA LYS A 68 -10.60 14.10 12.62
C LYS A 68 -9.86 12.86 12.10
N GLY A 69 -9.21 12.12 13.00
CA GLY A 69 -8.42 10.94 12.69
C GLY A 69 -7.01 11.20 12.12
N ARG A 70 -6.58 12.49 12.02
CA ARG A 70 -5.21 12.86 11.66
C ARG A 70 -4.61 13.76 12.72
N TYR A 71 -3.56 13.28 13.35
CA TYR A 71 -2.80 13.98 14.39
C TYR A 71 -1.38 14.25 13.90
N ARG A 72 -0.76 15.30 14.45
CA ARG A 72 0.65 15.61 14.15
C ARG A 72 1.63 14.71 14.90
N GLU A 73 1.19 14.13 16.00
CA GLU A 73 1.90 13.11 16.76
C GLU A 73 0.97 11.93 16.98
N PHE A 74 1.46 10.72 16.65
CA PHE A 74 0.72 9.49 16.87
C PHE A 74 1.68 8.30 16.92
N TYR A 75 1.22 7.16 17.43
CA TYR A 75 1.99 5.93 17.47
C TYR A 75 1.83 5.14 16.18
N GLN A 76 2.96 4.70 15.61
CA GLN A 76 2.97 3.63 14.62
C GLN A 76 3.31 2.30 15.29
N CYS A 77 2.66 1.24 14.83
CA CYS A 77 2.92 -0.13 15.21
C CYS A 77 3.32 -0.88 13.94
N ASP A 78 4.61 -0.96 13.69
CA ASP A 78 5.15 -1.55 12.47
C ASP A 78 5.64 -2.98 12.74
N ALA A 79 5.37 -3.88 11.81
CA ALA A 79 5.93 -5.23 11.76
C ALA A 79 6.54 -5.44 10.36
N ASP A 80 7.83 -5.79 10.33
CA ASP A 80 8.58 -5.88 9.09
C ASP A 80 9.34 -7.20 8.99
N VAL A 81 9.51 -7.67 7.75
CA VAL A 81 10.37 -8.80 7.39
C VAL A 81 11.31 -8.35 6.28
N VAL A 82 12.59 -8.65 6.41
CA VAL A 82 13.63 -8.34 5.42
C VAL A 82 14.41 -9.59 5.07
N GLY A 83 14.73 -9.76 3.78
CA GLY A 83 15.57 -10.83 3.29
C GLY A 83 14.84 -12.13 2.98
N SER A 84 13.55 -12.04 2.66
CA SER A 84 12.74 -13.15 2.15
C SER A 84 11.70 -12.63 1.18
N ASP A 85 11.50 -13.35 0.07
CA ASP A 85 10.47 -13.14 -0.95
C ASP A 85 9.33 -14.16 -0.85
N SER A 86 9.31 -14.95 0.23
CA SER A 86 8.27 -15.95 0.47
C SER A 86 6.92 -15.31 0.75
N LEU A 87 5.88 -15.77 0.05
CA LEU A 87 4.48 -15.37 0.29
C LEU A 87 3.95 -15.75 1.68
N LEU A 88 4.68 -16.58 2.43
CA LEU A 88 4.38 -16.84 3.83
C LEU A 88 4.57 -15.61 4.72
N ASN A 89 5.35 -14.62 4.28
CA ASN A 89 5.48 -13.34 4.99
C ASN A 89 4.15 -12.58 5.00
N GLU A 90 3.45 -12.53 3.87
CA GLU A 90 2.13 -11.93 3.75
C GLU A 90 1.10 -12.66 4.62
N VAL A 91 1.15 -14.01 4.60
CA VAL A 91 0.29 -14.84 5.47
C VAL A 91 0.53 -14.52 6.94
N GLU A 92 1.78 -14.43 7.38
CA GLU A 92 2.15 -14.12 8.77
C GLU A 92 1.70 -12.71 9.17
N LEU A 93 1.83 -11.71 8.28
CA LEU A 93 1.34 -10.36 8.53
C LEU A 93 -0.18 -10.33 8.72
N MET A 94 -0.94 -11.08 7.91
CA MET A 94 -2.38 -11.21 8.08
C MET A 94 -2.75 -11.86 9.42
N GLN A 95 -2.01 -12.89 9.84
CA GLN A 95 -2.20 -13.51 11.16
C GLN A 95 -1.90 -12.54 12.32
N ILE A 96 -0.91 -11.67 12.17
CA ILE A 96 -0.62 -10.61 13.16
C ILE A 96 -1.82 -9.68 13.27
N VAL A 97 -2.35 -9.18 12.14
CA VAL A 97 -3.54 -8.31 12.12
C VAL A 97 -4.72 -9.01 12.78
N ASP A 98 -5.03 -10.24 12.37
CA ASP A 98 -6.13 -11.03 12.93
C ASP A 98 -5.99 -11.20 14.45
N THR A 99 -4.79 -11.57 14.90
CA THR A 99 -4.51 -11.80 16.33
C THR A 99 -4.67 -10.53 17.16
N VAL A 100 -4.14 -9.40 16.67
CA VAL A 100 -4.17 -8.12 17.39
C VAL A 100 -5.62 -7.66 17.57
N PHE A 101 -6.42 -7.61 16.50
CA PHE A 101 -7.80 -7.16 16.57
C PHE A 101 -8.69 -8.13 17.36
N SER A 102 -8.46 -9.43 17.25
CA SER A 102 -9.15 -10.43 18.05
C SER A 102 -8.89 -10.25 19.55
N ARG A 103 -7.64 -9.98 19.94
CA ARG A 103 -7.27 -9.71 21.36
C ARG A 103 -7.90 -8.42 21.90
N PHE A 104 -8.12 -7.43 21.04
CA PHE A 104 -8.84 -6.21 21.41
C PHE A 104 -10.36 -6.41 21.44
N GLY A 105 -10.88 -7.56 21.02
CA GLY A 105 -12.32 -7.80 20.91
C GLY A 105 -12.97 -6.99 19.78
N ILE A 106 -12.19 -6.54 18.81
CA ILE A 106 -12.67 -5.74 17.68
C ILE A 106 -12.77 -6.66 16.45
N ARG A 107 -13.98 -6.79 15.90
CA ARG A 107 -14.20 -7.48 14.63
C ARG A 107 -13.80 -6.57 13.48
N VAL A 108 -12.99 -7.10 12.57
CA VAL A 108 -12.52 -6.39 11.38
C VAL A 108 -12.72 -7.24 10.13
N GLN A 109 -12.77 -6.60 8.99
CA GLN A 109 -12.62 -7.23 7.68
C GLN A 109 -11.24 -6.88 7.15
N ILE A 110 -10.41 -7.90 6.90
CA ILE A 110 -9.06 -7.73 6.35
C ILE A 110 -9.19 -7.72 4.83
N LYS A 111 -8.97 -6.57 4.22
CA LYS A 111 -8.99 -6.43 2.77
C LYS A 111 -7.58 -6.55 2.21
N ILE A 112 -7.42 -7.35 1.16
CA ILE A 112 -6.14 -7.53 0.47
C ILE A 112 -6.27 -7.27 -1.03
N ASN A 113 -5.17 -6.86 -1.65
CA ASN A 113 -5.04 -6.76 -3.10
C ASN A 113 -3.60 -7.08 -3.51
N ASN A 114 -3.39 -7.34 -4.80
CA ASN A 114 -2.07 -7.54 -5.40
C ASN A 114 -1.84 -6.55 -6.54
N ARG A 115 -0.76 -5.78 -6.47
CA ARG A 115 -0.45 -4.77 -7.48
C ARG A 115 -0.24 -5.36 -8.88
N LYS A 116 0.23 -6.61 -8.98
CA LYS A 116 0.39 -7.32 -10.26
C LYS A 116 -0.95 -7.54 -10.95
N ILE A 117 -2.03 -7.77 -10.20
CA ILE A 117 -3.39 -7.85 -10.75
C ILE A 117 -3.77 -6.51 -11.40
N LEU A 118 -3.55 -5.40 -10.70
CA LEU A 118 -3.84 -4.06 -11.23
C LEU A 118 -3.00 -3.73 -12.47
N THR A 119 -1.72 -4.09 -12.46
CA THR A 119 -0.84 -3.96 -13.62
C THR A 119 -1.35 -4.80 -14.80
N GLY A 120 -1.74 -6.05 -14.55
CA GLY A 120 -2.31 -6.92 -15.59
C GLY A 120 -3.59 -6.38 -16.19
N ILE A 121 -4.47 -5.78 -15.37
CA ILE A 121 -5.67 -5.10 -15.86
C ILE A 121 -5.29 -4.00 -16.86
N ALA A 122 -4.34 -3.13 -16.48
CA ALA A 122 -3.89 -2.05 -17.34
C ALA A 122 -3.23 -2.56 -18.64
N GLU A 123 -2.49 -3.67 -18.60
CA GLU A 123 -1.93 -4.33 -19.78
C GLU A 123 -3.02 -4.83 -20.74
N VAL A 124 -4.01 -5.58 -20.23
CA VAL A 124 -5.08 -6.18 -21.04
C VAL A 124 -5.98 -5.15 -21.71
N ILE A 125 -6.23 -4.02 -21.04
CA ILE A 125 -7.00 -2.93 -21.64
C ILE A 125 -6.15 -2.07 -22.59
N GLY A 126 -4.84 -2.30 -22.68
CA GLY A 126 -3.93 -1.52 -23.53
C GLY A 126 -3.68 -0.10 -23.01
N ALA A 127 -3.66 0.08 -21.69
CA ALA A 127 -3.44 1.36 -21.02
C ALA A 127 -2.41 1.23 -19.87
N ALA A 128 -1.31 0.54 -20.15
CA ALA A 128 -0.25 0.28 -19.16
C ALA A 128 0.41 1.57 -18.62
N ASP A 129 0.45 2.62 -19.44
CA ASP A 129 0.93 3.95 -19.08
C ASP A 129 -0.06 4.70 -18.16
N LYS A 130 -1.31 4.24 -18.06
CA LYS A 130 -2.40 4.84 -17.26
C LYS A 130 -2.67 4.11 -15.95
N ILE A 131 -1.78 3.20 -15.53
CA ILE A 131 -1.98 2.39 -14.32
C ILE A 131 -2.29 3.24 -13.07
N VAL A 132 -1.64 4.40 -12.94
CA VAL A 132 -1.84 5.29 -11.79
C VAL A 132 -3.24 5.92 -11.84
N ASP A 133 -3.68 6.40 -13.02
CA ASP A 133 -4.99 7.02 -13.21
C ASP A 133 -6.10 6.00 -12.95
N ILE A 134 -5.98 4.78 -13.50
CA ILE A 134 -6.90 3.66 -13.29
C ILE A 134 -7.00 3.32 -11.80
N THR A 135 -5.88 3.17 -11.13
CA THR A 135 -5.88 2.77 -9.71
C THR A 135 -6.46 3.87 -8.82
N VAL A 136 -6.21 5.15 -9.12
CA VAL A 136 -6.79 6.28 -8.39
C VAL A 136 -8.31 6.36 -8.61
N ALA A 137 -8.79 6.15 -9.83
CA ALA A 137 -10.22 6.15 -10.13
C ALA A 137 -10.94 4.97 -9.43
N ILE A 138 -10.37 3.77 -9.47
CA ILE A 138 -10.92 2.59 -8.78
C ILE A 138 -10.98 2.80 -7.25
N ASP A 139 -9.96 3.41 -6.64
CA ASP A 139 -9.94 3.73 -5.20
C ASP A 139 -11.10 4.66 -4.76
N LYS A 140 -11.67 5.40 -5.70
CA LYS A 140 -12.80 6.30 -5.43
C LYS A 140 -14.17 5.63 -5.60
N LEU A 141 -14.23 4.39 -6.12
CA LEU A 141 -15.48 3.73 -6.49
C LEU A 141 -16.53 3.76 -5.37
N ASP A 142 -16.14 3.41 -4.15
CA ASP A 142 -17.04 3.41 -2.99
C ASP A 142 -17.57 4.79 -2.61
N LYS A 143 -16.91 5.88 -3.06
CA LYS A 143 -17.23 7.26 -2.69
C LYS A 143 -18.09 7.97 -3.73
N ILE A 144 -17.79 7.75 -5.01
CA ILE A 144 -18.40 8.51 -6.12
C ILE A 144 -19.28 7.66 -7.03
N GLY A 145 -19.22 6.33 -6.91
CA GLY A 145 -20.00 5.39 -7.74
C GLY A 145 -19.43 5.18 -9.14
N ILE A 146 -19.92 4.12 -9.81
CA ILE A 146 -19.38 3.63 -11.08
C ILE A 146 -19.47 4.65 -12.24
N ASP A 147 -20.55 5.41 -12.31
CA ASP A 147 -20.75 6.36 -13.41
C ASP A 147 -19.73 7.49 -13.36
N ASN A 148 -19.44 8.02 -12.16
CA ASN A 148 -18.45 9.06 -11.97
C ASN A 148 -17.02 8.53 -12.14
N VAL A 149 -16.75 7.28 -11.75
CA VAL A 149 -15.46 6.61 -12.02
C VAL A 149 -15.26 6.49 -13.53
N ASN A 150 -16.26 6.05 -14.26
CA ASN A 150 -16.17 5.93 -15.73
C ASN A 150 -15.93 7.30 -16.41
N GLU A 151 -16.55 8.35 -15.89
CA GLU A 151 -16.33 9.71 -16.41
C GLU A 151 -14.91 10.22 -16.10
N GLU A 152 -14.39 9.96 -14.90
CA GLU A 152 -13.00 10.28 -14.54
C GLU A 152 -12.01 9.54 -15.45
N LEU A 153 -12.22 8.25 -15.69
CA LEU A 153 -11.39 7.47 -16.62
C LEU A 153 -11.40 8.00 -18.05
N ARG A 154 -12.55 8.51 -18.54
CA ARG A 154 -12.61 9.20 -19.85
C ARG A 154 -11.78 10.47 -19.86
N GLN A 155 -11.87 11.27 -18.80
CA GLN A 155 -11.09 12.51 -18.67
C GLN A 155 -9.59 12.22 -18.60
N ASP A 156 -9.20 11.09 -18.03
CA ASP A 156 -7.82 10.60 -17.98
C ASP A 156 -7.37 9.99 -19.31
N GLY A 157 -8.24 9.96 -20.33
CA GLY A 157 -7.91 9.59 -21.70
C GLY A 157 -8.13 8.12 -22.06
N LEU A 158 -8.90 7.37 -21.27
CA LEU A 158 -9.33 6.03 -21.65
C LEU A 158 -10.52 6.10 -22.62
N SER A 159 -10.49 5.24 -23.62
CA SER A 159 -11.62 5.07 -24.58
C SER A 159 -12.77 4.28 -23.92
N ASP A 160 -13.99 4.45 -24.43
CA ASP A 160 -15.15 3.69 -23.98
C ASP A 160 -14.94 2.18 -24.08
N ALA A 161 -14.24 1.69 -25.10
CA ALA A 161 -13.92 0.28 -25.26
C ALA A 161 -12.98 -0.24 -24.15
N GLN A 162 -12.04 0.58 -23.68
CA GLN A 162 -11.15 0.24 -22.56
C GLN A 162 -11.94 0.25 -21.24
N ILE A 163 -12.81 1.21 -21.05
CA ILE A 163 -13.67 1.32 -19.87
C ILE A 163 -14.65 0.15 -19.81
N GLU A 164 -15.22 -0.28 -20.95
CA GLU A 164 -16.09 -1.44 -21.02
C GLU A 164 -15.37 -2.74 -20.59
N LYS A 165 -14.12 -2.91 -20.98
CA LYS A 165 -13.30 -4.04 -20.51
C LYS A 165 -13.03 -4.03 -19.01
N LEU A 166 -13.04 -2.86 -18.36
CA LEU A 166 -12.88 -2.71 -16.92
C LEU A 166 -14.15 -3.04 -16.12
N GLN A 167 -15.34 -2.98 -16.71
CA GLN A 167 -16.60 -3.15 -15.99
C GLN A 167 -16.70 -4.48 -15.21
N PRO A 168 -16.30 -5.64 -15.74
CA PRO A 168 -16.33 -6.90 -15.00
C PRO A 168 -15.44 -6.88 -13.75
N ILE A 169 -14.37 -6.08 -13.79
CA ILE A 169 -13.42 -5.92 -12.68
C ILE A 169 -13.97 -4.93 -11.63
N ILE A 170 -14.55 -3.83 -12.08
CA ILE A 170 -15.10 -2.80 -11.18
C ILE A 170 -16.35 -3.31 -10.45
N SER A 171 -17.22 -4.06 -11.15
CA SER A 171 -18.46 -4.64 -10.59
C SER A 171 -18.26 -6.01 -9.94
N LEU A 172 -17.02 -6.39 -9.63
CA LEU A 172 -16.68 -7.71 -9.13
C LEU A 172 -17.28 -7.98 -7.74
N THR A 173 -18.12 -9.00 -7.64
CA THR A 173 -18.80 -9.43 -6.42
C THR A 173 -18.63 -10.94 -6.20
N GLY A 174 -19.01 -11.43 -5.02
CA GLY A 174 -18.95 -12.85 -4.69
C GLY A 174 -17.80 -13.21 -3.74
N SER A 175 -17.58 -14.51 -3.59
CA SER A 175 -16.49 -15.08 -2.79
C SER A 175 -15.11 -14.75 -3.38
N ASN A 176 -14.06 -14.88 -2.58
CA ASN A 176 -12.69 -14.66 -3.06
C ASN A 176 -12.34 -15.59 -4.24
N ASP A 177 -12.80 -16.84 -4.20
CA ASP A 177 -12.53 -17.82 -5.27
C ASP A 177 -13.24 -17.44 -6.58
N GLU A 178 -14.51 -17.01 -6.51
CA GLU A 178 -15.26 -16.51 -7.67
C GLU A 178 -14.61 -15.26 -8.26
N LYS A 179 -14.21 -14.32 -7.41
CA LYS A 179 -13.48 -13.12 -7.83
C LYS A 179 -12.18 -13.48 -8.56
N LEU A 180 -11.34 -14.34 -7.96
CA LEU A 180 -10.07 -14.75 -8.57
C LEU A 180 -10.26 -15.49 -9.90
N ASN A 181 -11.31 -16.31 -10.03
CA ASN A 181 -11.60 -16.99 -11.28
C ASN A 181 -12.03 -16.01 -12.38
N THR A 182 -12.88 -15.03 -12.05
CA THR A 182 -13.28 -13.97 -12.99
C THR A 182 -12.07 -13.13 -13.43
N ILE A 183 -11.24 -12.70 -12.46
CA ILE A 183 -10.03 -11.93 -12.74
C ILE A 183 -9.06 -12.71 -13.62
N ALA A 184 -8.83 -14.00 -13.35
CA ALA A 184 -7.96 -14.85 -14.15
C ALA A 184 -8.45 -14.95 -15.60
N GLY A 185 -9.76 -15.04 -15.82
CA GLY A 185 -10.34 -15.03 -17.17
C GLY A 185 -10.09 -13.73 -17.93
N VAL A 186 -10.25 -12.58 -17.26
CA VAL A 186 -9.96 -11.26 -17.85
C VAL A 186 -8.47 -11.07 -18.13
N LEU A 187 -7.60 -11.60 -17.27
CA LEU A 187 -6.15 -11.45 -17.34
C LEU A 187 -5.44 -12.57 -18.13
N ALA A 188 -6.16 -13.38 -18.88
CA ALA A 188 -5.60 -14.53 -19.59
C ALA A 188 -4.41 -14.19 -20.51
N GLU A 189 -4.33 -12.98 -21.03
CA GLU A 189 -3.26 -12.49 -21.90
C GLU A 189 -2.14 -11.73 -21.14
N SER A 190 -2.25 -11.55 -19.81
CA SER A 190 -1.24 -10.86 -19.00
C SER A 190 -0.52 -11.85 -18.08
N GLU A 191 0.74 -12.12 -18.37
CA GLU A 191 1.59 -12.97 -17.51
C GLU A 191 1.75 -12.34 -16.11
N THR A 192 1.96 -11.03 -16.04
CA THR A 192 2.06 -10.27 -14.78
C THR A 192 0.78 -10.41 -13.97
N GLY A 193 -0.38 -10.22 -14.61
CA GLY A 193 -1.68 -10.31 -13.98
C GLY A 193 -1.98 -11.71 -13.45
N LEU A 194 -1.74 -12.75 -14.26
CA LEU A 194 -1.91 -14.15 -13.85
C LEU A 194 -1.00 -14.50 -12.67
N LYS A 195 0.24 -14.01 -12.66
CA LYS A 195 1.13 -14.20 -11.51
C LYS A 195 0.56 -13.57 -10.23
N GLY A 196 -0.03 -12.38 -10.33
CA GLY A 196 -0.72 -11.74 -9.21
C GLY A 196 -1.91 -12.54 -8.70
N VAL A 197 -2.68 -13.16 -9.60
CA VAL A 197 -3.80 -14.06 -9.25
C VAL A 197 -3.29 -15.30 -8.51
N GLU A 198 -2.23 -15.94 -9.02
CA GLU A 198 -1.61 -17.13 -8.42
C GLU A 198 -1.11 -16.84 -6.99
N GLU A 199 -0.37 -15.75 -6.82
CA GLU A 199 0.15 -15.32 -5.51
C GLU A 199 -0.99 -15.05 -4.51
N THR A 200 -2.02 -14.34 -4.95
CA THR A 200 -3.18 -14.03 -4.10
C THR A 200 -3.97 -15.28 -3.73
N ARG A 201 -4.14 -16.20 -4.66
CA ARG A 201 -4.78 -17.50 -4.41
C ARG A 201 -4.01 -18.30 -3.37
N TYR A 202 -2.68 -18.41 -3.52
CA TYR A 202 -1.82 -19.09 -2.56
C TYR A 202 -1.98 -18.53 -1.14
N ILE A 203 -1.97 -17.21 -0.99
CA ILE A 203 -2.14 -16.54 0.31
C ILE A 203 -3.51 -16.88 0.92
N LEU A 204 -4.58 -16.72 0.14
CA LEU A 204 -5.96 -16.96 0.61
C LEU A 204 -6.21 -18.43 0.98
N GLU A 205 -5.72 -19.37 0.20
CA GLU A 205 -5.82 -20.81 0.48
C GLU A 205 -5.04 -21.19 1.75
N THR A 206 -3.84 -20.63 1.90
CA THR A 206 -3.01 -20.84 3.09
C THR A 206 -3.71 -20.29 4.34
N LEU A 207 -4.24 -19.07 4.27
CA LEU A 207 -4.98 -18.47 5.39
C LEU A 207 -6.27 -19.22 5.72
N LYS A 208 -6.96 -19.75 4.71
CA LYS A 208 -8.14 -20.60 4.90
C LYS A 208 -7.78 -21.91 5.63
N THR A 209 -6.62 -22.48 5.32
CA THR A 209 -6.13 -23.71 5.98
C THR A 209 -5.74 -23.46 7.43
N ILE A 210 -5.07 -22.33 7.72
CA ILE A 210 -4.68 -21.93 9.06
C ILE A 210 -5.89 -21.57 9.92
N GLY A 211 -6.89 -20.91 9.31
CA GLY A 211 -8.07 -20.34 9.97
C GLY A 211 -7.77 -18.99 10.61
N LEU A 212 -8.62 -18.01 10.33
CA LEU A 212 -8.60 -16.68 10.94
C LEU A 212 -9.89 -16.47 11.75
N ASN A 213 -9.84 -15.61 12.75
CA ASN A 213 -11.02 -15.20 13.51
C ASN A 213 -11.83 -14.12 12.77
N ASN A 214 -11.16 -13.36 11.91
CA ASN A 214 -11.74 -12.27 11.13
C ASN A 214 -11.83 -12.66 9.66
N GLU A 215 -12.77 -12.03 8.94
CA GLU A 215 -12.95 -12.24 7.51
C GLU A 215 -11.81 -11.62 6.71
N ILE A 216 -11.34 -12.35 5.69
CA ILE A 216 -10.40 -11.83 4.69
C ILE A 216 -11.07 -11.74 3.34
N GLN A 217 -10.92 -10.60 2.67
CA GLN A 217 -11.57 -10.31 1.39
C GLN A 217 -10.59 -9.75 0.37
N LEU A 218 -10.63 -10.31 -0.84
CA LEU A 218 -10.01 -9.68 -2.01
C LEU A 218 -10.83 -8.46 -2.42
N ASP A 219 -10.17 -7.30 -2.48
CA ASP A 219 -10.79 -6.03 -2.83
C ASP A 219 -9.89 -5.21 -3.74
N LEU A 220 -10.23 -5.17 -5.03
CA LEU A 220 -9.45 -4.46 -6.05
C LEU A 220 -9.54 -2.94 -5.93
N THR A 221 -10.47 -2.40 -5.12
CA THR A 221 -10.54 -0.96 -4.84
C THR A 221 -9.40 -0.48 -3.94
N LEU A 222 -8.68 -1.41 -3.29
CA LEU A 222 -7.43 -1.12 -2.61
C LEU A 222 -6.31 -0.90 -3.63
N ALA A 223 -6.30 0.25 -4.27
CA ALA A 223 -5.37 0.59 -5.34
C ALA A 223 -4.12 1.34 -4.86
N ARG A 224 -4.13 1.86 -3.64
CA ARG A 224 -2.98 2.53 -3.02
C ARG A 224 -2.23 1.60 -2.09
N GLY A 225 -0.94 1.58 -2.27
CA GLY A 225 0.01 0.96 -1.36
C GLY A 225 0.74 2.00 -0.52
#